data_968dccb90d7ce7b061f69fe8d6b2b464
#
_entry.id   968dccb90d7ce7b061f69fe8d6b2b464
#
_cell.length_a   1.000
_cell.length_b   1.000
_cell.length_c   1.000
_cell.angle_alpha   90.00
_cell.angle_beta   90.00
_cell.angle_gamma   90.00
#
_symmetry.space_group_name_H-M   'P 1'
#
loop_
_entity.id
_entity.type
_entity.pdbx_description
1 polymer ?
#
loop_
_entity_poly.entity_id
_entity_poly.type
_entity_poly.pdbx_seq_one_letter_code
_entity_poly.pdbx_strand_id
1 'polypeptide(L)' 'MFENELRARLNERVQVVTSAETVSGVLVGVESATVTVRVAQYPGYGGAEDVTVRMDAIAYVRFFV' A
#
# COMPACT_ATOMS: atom_id res chain seq x y z
N MET A 1 -12.93 -1.24 -11.99
CA MET A 1 -12.42 -0.02 -11.36
C MET A 1 -11.19 -0.33 -10.54
N PHE A 2 -10.24 0.57 -10.55
CA PHE A 2 -8.97 0.40 -9.84
C PHE A 2 -9.17 0.10 -8.36
N GLU A 3 -10.07 0.85 -7.72
CA GLU A 3 -10.35 0.69 -6.32
C GLU A 3 -10.86 -0.71 -5.98
N ASN A 4 -11.74 -1.23 -6.81
CA ASN A 4 -12.31 -2.56 -6.58
C ASN A 4 -11.27 -3.65 -6.77
N GLU A 5 -10.36 -3.46 -7.72
CA GLU A 5 -9.29 -4.41 -7.93
C GLU A 5 -8.35 -4.44 -6.74
N LEU A 6 -8.07 -3.28 -6.15
CA LEU A 6 -7.24 -3.22 -4.96
C LEU A 6 -7.91 -3.88 -3.77
N ARG A 7 -9.22 -3.67 -3.60
CA ARG A 7 -9.93 -4.29 -2.49
C ARG A 7 -9.93 -5.81 -2.59
N ALA A 8 -9.93 -6.33 -3.80
CA ALA A 8 -9.90 -7.76 -4.00
C ALA A 8 -8.55 -8.36 -3.61
N ARG A 9 -7.54 -7.50 -3.42
CA ARG A 9 -6.19 -7.96 -3.12
C ARG A 9 -5.71 -7.50 -1.75
N LEU A 10 -6.63 -7.24 -0.85
CA LEU A 10 -6.26 -6.94 0.54
C LEU A 10 -5.44 -8.10 1.11
N ASN A 11 -4.46 -7.74 1.93
CA ASN A 11 -3.53 -8.66 2.58
C ASN A 11 -2.45 -9.21 1.66
N GLU A 12 -2.38 -8.75 0.42
CA GLU A 12 -1.29 -9.14 -0.47
C GLU A 12 -0.14 -8.15 -0.35
N ARG A 13 1.05 -8.61 -0.67
CA ARG A 13 2.22 -7.75 -0.65
C ARG A 13 2.20 -6.87 -1.89
N VAL A 14 2.42 -5.58 -1.69
CA VAL A 14 2.33 -4.60 -2.77
C VAL A 14 3.46 -3.61 -2.70
N GLN A 15 3.70 -2.98 -3.83
CA GLN A 15 4.58 -1.84 -3.92
C GLN A 15 3.77 -0.72 -4.56
N VAL A 16 3.59 0.38 -3.82
CA VAL A 16 2.86 1.54 -4.29
C VAL A 16 3.87 2.60 -4.68
N VAL A 17 3.85 3.01 -5.94
CA VAL A 17 4.82 3.97 -6.45
C VAL A 17 4.11 5.29 -6.72
N THR A 18 4.63 6.34 -6.09
CA THR A 18 4.15 7.70 -6.31
C THR A 18 5.28 8.52 -6.93
N SER A 19 4.99 9.76 -7.29
CA SER A 19 6.01 10.64 -7.84
C SER A 19 7.07 11.00 -6.80
N ALA A 20 6.74 10.88 -5.52
CA ALA A 20 7.64 11.29 -4.45
C ALA A 20 8.38 10.12 -3.80
N GLU A 21 7.76 8.94 -3.77
CA GLU A 21 8.33 7.82 -3.02
C GLU A 21 7.73 6.50 -3.46
N THR A 22 8.36 5.44 -2.99
CA THR A 22 7.86 4.08 -3.19
C THR A 22 7.59 3.49 -1.81
N VAL A 23 6.39 2.96 -1.63
CA VAL A 23 5.97 2.34 -0.37
C VAL A 23 5.73 0.88 -0.62
N SER A 24 6.45 0.02 0.10
CA SER A 24 6.33 -1.44 -0.06
C SER A 24 5.85 -2.05 1.25
N GLY A 25 4.92 -2.97 1.15
CA GLY A 25 4.39 -3.62 2.33
C GLY A 25 3.18 -4.47 1.99
N VAL A 26 2.29 -4.61 2.97
CA VAL A 26 1.07 -5.38 2.82
C VAL A 26 -0.11 -4.42 2.69
N LEU A 27 -0.92 -4.65 1.68
CA LEU A 27 -2.12 -3.83 1.48
C LEU A 27 -3.15 -4.18 2.55
N VAL A 28 -3.46 -3.23 3.42
CA VAL A 28 -4.36 -3.48 4.55
C VAL A 28 -5.64 -2.67 4.50
N GLY A 29 -5.71 -1.67 3.64
CA GLY A 29 -6.92 -0.87 3.55
C GLY A 29 -7.06 -0.18 2.22
N VAL A 30 -8.29 -0.12 1.72
CA VAL A 30 -8.61 0.61 0.50
C VAL A 30 -9.88 1.39 0.76
N GLU A 31 -9.78 2.71 0.71
CA GLU A 31 -10.92 3.60 0.84
C GLU A 31 -11.18 4.23 -0.51
N SER A 32 -12.22 5.03 -0.60
CA SER A 32 -12.59 5.62 -1.89
C SER A 32 -11.52 6.53 -2.48
N ALA A 33 -10.68 7.11 -1.64
CA ALA A 33 -9.66 8.04 -2.12
C ALA A 33 -8.25 7.72 -1.63
N THR A 34 -8.08 6.70 -0.78
CA THR A 34 -6.80 6.39 -0.17
C THR A 34 -6.53 4.88 -0.13
N VAL A 35 -5.25 4.57 -0.07
CA VAL A 35 -4.76 3.20 0.07
C VAL A 35 -3.86 3.17 1.29
N THR A 36 -4.04 2.18 2.16
CA THR A 36 -3.21 2.01 3.34
C THR A 36 -2.35 0.77 3.19
N VAL A 37 -1.06 0.96 3.38
CA VAL A 37 -0.06 -0.10 3.25
C VAL A 37 0.65 -0.26 4.60
N ARG A 38 0.72 -1.48 5.09
CA ARG A 38 1.44 -1.76 6.34
C ARG A 38 2.88 -2.08 6.01
N VAL A 39 3.76 -1.20 6.46
CA VAL A 39 5.18 -1.29 6.18
C VAL A 39 5.87 -1.86 7.41
N ALA A 40 6.66 -2.92 7.22
CA ALA A 40 7.42 -3.49 8.33
C ALA A 40 8.57 -2.56 8.68
N GLN A 41 8.71 -2.29 9.98
CA GLN A 41 9.82 -1.50 10.47
C GLN A 41 11.05 -2.40 10.57
N TYR A 42 12.15 -1.82 11.02
CA TYR A 42 13.39 -2.56 11.18
C TYR A 42 13.21 -3.69 12.18
N PRO A 43 13.82 -4.84 11.92
CA PRO A 43 13.80 -5.94 12.89
C PRO A 43 14.33 -5.46 14.24
N GLY A 44 13.64 -5.85 15.30
CA GLY A 44 14.06 -5.49 16.65
C GLY A 44 13.40 -4.25 17.19
N TYR A 45 12.83 -3.41 16.33
CA TYR A 45 12.11 -2.24 16.80
C TYR A 45 10.62 -2.50 16.95
N GLY A 46 10.20 -3.67 16.53
CA GLY A 46 8.82 -4.08 16.68
C GLY A 46 7.90 -3.20 15.87
N GLY A 47 6.74 -3.68 15.62
CA GLY A 47 5.71 -2.89 15.04
C GLY A 47 5.83 -2.66 13.55
N ALA A 48 4.68 -2.66 12.94
CA ALA A 48 4.51 -2.23 11.57
C ALA A 48 3.93 -0.83 11.64
N GLU A 49 4.11 -0.09 10.57
CA GLU A 49 3.56 1.25 10.46
C GLU A 49 2.62 1.29 9.28
N ASP A 50 1.44 1.85 9.47
CA ASP A 50 0.47 1.97 8.39
C ASP A 50 0.69 3.32 7.70
N VAL A 51 0.94 3.25 6.42
CA VAL A 51 1.16 4.44 5.60
C VAL A 51 -0.04 4.61 4.68
N THR A 52 -0.68 5.77 4.76
CA THR A 52 -1.85 6.07 3.93
C THR A 52 -1.41 6.92 2.76
N VAL A 53 -1.76 6.46 1.55
CA VAL A 53 -1.38 7.14 0.31
C VAL A 53 -2.65 7.52 -0.44
N ARG A 54 -2.69 8.76 -0.90
CA ARG A 54 -3.83 9.21 -1.70
C ARG A 54 -3.76 8.57 -3.08
N MET A 55 -4.90 8.10 -3.55
CA MET A 55 -4.96 7.43 -4.86
C MET A 55 -4.54 8.35 -6.00
N ASP A 56 -4.83 9.64 -5.88
CA ASP A 56 -4.48 10.58 -6.95
C ASP A 56 -2.99 10.86 -7.03
N ALA A 57 -2.22 10.41 -6.02
CA ALA A 57 -0.77 10.55 -6.02
C ALA A 57 -0.08 9.29 -6.52
N ILE A 58 -0.82 8.21 -6.73
CA ILE A 58 -0.25 6.92 -7.10
C ILE A 58 0.01 6.88 -8.60
N ALA A 59 1.25 6.58 -8.98
CA ALA A 59 1.59 6.36 -10.37
C ALA A 59 1.19 4.95 -10.80
N TYR A 60 1.52 3.96 -9.96
CA TYR A 60 1.08 2.59 -10.21
C TYR A 60 1.27 1.75 -8.95
N VAL A 61 0.66 0.58 -8.97
CA VAL A 61 0.77 -0.39 -7.88
C VAL A 61 1.22 -1.72 -8.47
N ARG A 62 2.23 -2.33 -7.85
CA ARG A 62 2.71 -3.65 -8.24
C ARG A 62 2.36 -4.64 -7.14
N PHE A 63 1.91 -5.82 -7.53
CA PHE A 63 1.66 -6.89 -6.59
C PHE A 63 2.78 -7.91 -6.71
N PHE A 64 3.30 -8.33 -5.58
CA PHE A 64 4.32 -9.38 -5.55
C PHE A 64 3.60 -10.71 -5.49
N VAL A 65 3.79 -11.52 -6.51
CA VAL A 65 3.08 -12.78 -6.64
C VAL A 65 3.95 -13.93 -6.20
#